data_3868ff70e62184f22e03c8c1ae8a3571
#
_entry.id   3868ff70e62184f22e03c8c1ae8a3571
#
_cell.length_a   1.000
_cell.length_b   1.000
_cell.length_c   1.000
_cell.angle_alpha   90.00
_cell.angle_beta   90.00
_cell.angle_gamma   90.00
#
_symmetry.space_group_name_H-M   'P 1'
#
loop_
_entity.id
_entity.type
_entity.pdbx_description
1 polymer ?
#
loop_
_entity_poly.entity_id
_entity_poly.type
_entity_poly.pdbx_seq_one_letter_code
_entity_poly.pdbx_strand_id
1 'polypeptide(L)'
;GPGLLLMHELPGFVPEFWRLAHWLVAAGFRVYAPALYDPVGTPHEELVQVHGKVGGMARACVSREIRLFAKSGGSPISDWLRTLAREVHEECGGPGVGAVGLCLTGNFAWSVAVEPSVIAAVAGEPALPFNAAGSIHLDPDEAEALSQRENLEVMALRFDGDPSCKAARFAALEDLLGDRLETRVLPDAAKNPQGNPFPHAVLTKDLIAEDGQPTLEAARDVLAFLSYRL
;
A
#
# COMPACT_ATOMS: atom_id res chain seq x y z
N GLY A 1 8.98 -9.46 -16.93
CA GLY A 1 8.32 -8.16 -16.73
C GLY A 1 8.95 -7.40 -15.57
N PRO A 2 8.61 -6.10 -15.42
CA PRO A 2 9.12 -5.28 -14.32
C PRO A 2 8.77 -5.85 -12.95
N GLY A 3 9.65 -5.65 -11.97
CA GLY A 3 9.45 -6.11 -10.60
C GLY A 3 8.45 -5.23 -9.85
N LEU A 4 7.58 -5.85 -9.05
CA LEU A 4 6.59 -5.15 -8.24
C LEU A 4 6.46 -5.81 -6.86
N LEU A 5 6.69 -5.03 -5.80
CA LEU A 5 6.40 -5.42 -4.44
C LEU A 5 4.92 -5.17 -4.14
N LEU A 6 4.17 -6.19 -3.77
CA LEU A 6 2.76 -6.08 -3.37
C LEU A 6 2.61 -6.46 -1.90
N MET A 7 2.40 -5.48 -1.04
CA MET A 7 2.32 -5.64 0.41
C MET A 7 0.86 -5.72 0.86
N HIS A 8 0.52 -6.81 1.52
CA HIS A 8 -0.86 -7.12 1.92
C HIS A 8 -1.34 -6.29 3.11
N GLU A 9 -2.65 -6.06 3.15
CA GLU A 9 -3.37 -5.52 4.31
C GLU A 9 -3.65 -6.60 5.36
N LEU A 10 -4.22 -6.21 6.50
CA LEU A 10 -4.79 -7.16 7.46
C LEU A 10 -6.15 -7.69 6.95
N PRO A 11 -6.43 -8.98 7.10
CA PRO A 11 -5.71 -9.96 7.93
C PRO A 11 -4.58 -10.73 7.23
N GLY A 12 -4.18 -10.41 6.00
CA GLY A 12 -3.12 -11.11 5.29
C GLY A 12 -3.50 -11.46 3.85
N PHE A 13 -3.09 -12.63 3.37
CA PHE A 13 -3.31 -13.09 2.00
C PHE A 13 -4.75 -13.58 1.76
N VAL A 14 -5.70 -12.65 1.69
CA VAL A 14 -7.11 -12.95 1.42
C VAL A 14 -7.39 -13.10 -0.09
N PRO A 15 -8.53 -13.67 -0.51
CA PRO A 15 -8.87 -13.85 -1.93
C PRO A 15 -8.84 -12.56 -2.73
N GLU A 16 -9.27 -11.45 -2.16
CA GLU A 16 -9.28 -10.14 -2.81
C GLU A 16 -7.86 -9.61 -3.06
N PHE A 17 -6.92 -9.90 -2.17
CA PHE A 17 -5.50 -9.61 -2.39
C PHE A 17 -4.95 -10.40 -3.57
N TRP A 18 -5.26 -11.70 -3.64
CA TRP A 18 -4.83 -12.54 -4.77
C TRP A 18 -5.47 -12.11 -6.09
N ARG A 19 -6.71 -11.63 -6.07
CA ARG A 19 -7.33 -11.03 -7.26
C ARG A 19 -6.51 -9.85 -7.78
N LEU A 20 -6.13 -8.92 -6.91
CA LEU A 20 -5.26 -7.79 -7.27
C LEU A 20 -3.90 -8.27 -7.79
N ALA A 21 -3.27 -9.23 -7.11
CA ALA A 21 -2.01 -9.82 -7.54
C ALA A 21 -2.11 -10.43 -8.95
N HIS A 22 -3.18 -11.18 -9.24
CA HIS A 22 -3.42 -11.74 -10.56
C HIS A 22 -3.62 -10.68 -11.65
N TRP A 23 -4.30 -9.57 -11.35
CA TRP A 23 -4.44 -8.47 -12.31
C TRP A 23 -3.09 -7.81 -12.62
N LEU A 24 -2.24 -7.63 -11.62
CA LEU A 24 -0.89 -7.12 -11.80
C LEU A 24 -0.03 -8.09 -12.64
N VAL A 25 -0.11 -9.39 -12.38
CA VAL A 25 0.58 -10.40 -13.20
C VAL A 25 0.04 -10.40 -14.63
N ALA A 26 -1.28 -10.31 -14.83
CA ALA A 26 -1.90 -10.24 -16.15
C ALA A 26 -1.50 -8.96 -16.92
N ALA A 27 -1.21 -7.87 -16.20
CA ALA A 27 -0.67 -6.63 -16.78
C ALA A 27 0.83 -6.73 -17.13
N GLY A 28 1.49 -7.86 -16.85
CA GLY A 28 2.86 -8.14 -17.25
C GLY A 28 3.92 -7.93 -16.16
N PHE A 29 3.52 -7.62 -14.91
CA PHE A 29 4.46 -7.47 -13.81
C PHE A 29 4.92 -8.81 -13.23
N ARG A 30 6.14 -8.85 -12.72
CA ARG A 30 6.60 -9.90 -11.81
C ARG A 30 6.33 -9.47 -10.38
N VAL A 31 5.31 -10.07 -9.76
CA VAL A 31 4.81 -9.66 -8.45
C VAL A 31 5.48 -10.45 -7.33
N TYR A 32 6.06 -9.73 -6.38
CA TYR A 32 6.64 -10.25 -5.14
C TYR A 32 5.75 -9.83 -3.97
N ALA A 33 5.16 -10.82 -3.30
CA ALA A 33 4.24 -10.62 -2.19
C ALA A 33 4.90 -11.07 -0.87
N PRO A 34 5.56 -10.16 -0.12
CA PRO A 34 6.21 -10.51 1.14
C PRO A 34 5.17 -10.89 2.21
N ALA A 35 5.42 -12.00 2.92
CA ALA A 35 4.59 -12.43 4.05
C ALA A 35 4.98 -11.66 5.31
N LEU A 36 4.29 -10.53 5.56
CA LEU A 36 4.66 -9.60 6.65
C LEU A 36 4.10 -10.00 8.01
N TYR A 37 2.94 -10.67 8.06
CA TYR A 37 2.24 -10.96 9.31
C TYR A 37 1.98 -12.44 9.53
N ASP A 38 1.69 -13.18 8.48
CA ASP A 38 1.35 -14.59 8.54
C ASP A 38 2.08 -15.40 7.47
N PRO A 39 2.36 -16.69 7.74
CA PRO A 39 2.97 -17.58 6.77
C PRO A 39 2.11 -17.68 5.49
N VAL A 40 2.77 -17.78 4.36
CA VAL A 40 2.09 -18.04 3.08
C VAL A 40 1.35 -19.37 3.16
N GLY A 41 0.10 -19.39 2.71
CA GLY A 41 -0.74 -20.58 2.72
C GLY A 41 -1.60 -20.76 3.97
N THR A 42 -1.60 -19.80 4.91
CA THR A 42 -2.56 -19.80 6.01
C THR A 42 -3.99 -19.77 5.45
N PRO A 43 -4.88 -20.72 5.80
CA PRO A 43 -6.24 -20.76 5.30
C PRO A 43 -7.02 -19.48 5.64
N HIS A 44 -7.83 -18.99 4.69
CA HIS A 44 -8.61 -17.76 4.89
C HIS A 44 -9.49 -17.80 6.14
N GLU A 45 -10.11 -18.94 6.42
CA GLU A 45 -10.95 -19.16 7.61
C GLU A 45 -10.13 -18.98 8.91
N GLU A 46 -8.88 -19.45 8.89
CA GLU A 46 -7.97 -19.31 10.01
C GLU A 46 -7.50 -17.86 10.18
N LEU A 47 -7.20 -17.16 9.08
CA LEU A 47 -6.91 -15.74 9.07
C LEU A 47 -8.07 -14.91 9.65
N VAL A 48 -9.30 -15.24 9.30
CA VAL A 48 -10.49 -14.55 9.81
C VAL A 48 -10.77 -14.87 11.28
N GLN A 49 -10.54 -16.12 11.72
CA GLN A 49 -10.76 -16.54 13.10
C GLN A 49 -9.69 -16.03 14.06
N VAL A 50 -8.42 -16.15 13.68
CA VAL A 50 -7.28 -15.77 14.53
C VAL A 50 -6.99 -14.27 14.45
N HIS A 51 -7.28 -13.66 13.33
CA HIS A 51 -6.99 -12.25 13.03
C HIS A 51 -8.27 -11.43 12.80
N GLY A 52 -9.43 -11.96 13.13
CA GLY A 52 -10.68 -11.19 13.05
C GLY A 52 -10.44 -9.76 13.50
N LYS A 53 -11.13 -8.79 12.92
CA LYS A 53 -10.84 -7.33 12.95
C LYS A 53 -10.17 -6.77 14.21
N VAL A 54 -10.41 -7.39 15.37
CA VAL A 54 -9.80 -7.00 16.66
C VAL A 54 -8.47 -7.71 16.92
N GLY A 55 -8.38 -9.01 16.59
CA GLY A 55 -7.18 -9.80 16.87
C GLY A 55 -5.99 -9.46 15.96
N GLY A 56 -6.22 -9.26 14.66
CA GLY A 56 -5.18 -8.88 13.71
C GLY A 56 -4.67 -7.47 13.95
N MET A 57 -5.56 -6.51 14.22
CA MET A 57 -5.17 -5.16 14.65
C MET A 57 -4.39 -5.18 15.97
N ALA A 58 -4.82 -6.00 16.94
CA ALA A 58 -4.09 -6.11 18.20
C ALA A 58 -2.68 -6.68 18.00
N ARG A 59 -2.49 -7.71 17.15
CA ARG A 59 -1.16 -8.27 16.84
C ARG A 59 -0.28 -7.27 16.09
N ALA A 60 -0.82 -6.60 15.08
CA ALA A 60 -0.10 -5.55 14.36
C ALA A 60 0.31 -4.41 15.31
N CYS A 61 -0.61 -3.96 16.17
CA CYS A 61 -0.31 -2.92 17.17
C CYS A 61 0.67 -3.38 18.26
N VAL A 62 0.81 -4.69 18.49
CA VAL A 62 1.76 -5.26 19.48
C VAL A 62 3.10 -5.59 18.84
N SER A 63 3.19 -5.71 17.51
CA SER A 63 4.44 -5.94 16.82
C SER A 63 5.41 -4.80 17.15
N ARG A 64 6.62 -5.18 17.58
CA ARG A 64 7.68 -4.23 17.91
C ARG A 64 8.05 -3.37 16.70
N GLU A 65 8.09 -3.98 15.53
CA GLU A 65 8.50 -3.39 14.26
C GLU A 65 7.50 -2.31 13.82
N ILE A 66 6.21 -2.61 13.91
CA ILE A 66 5.14 -1.66 13.57
C ILE A 66 5.09 -0.50 14.57
N ARG A 67 5.33 -0.77 15.86
CA ARG A 67 5.43 0.31 16.86
C ARG A 67 6.63 1.21 16.64
N LEU A 68 7.75 0.66 16.20
CA LEU A 68 8.93 1.46 15.84
C LEU A 68 8.63 2.30 14.60
N PHE A 69 8.09 1.71 13.56
CA PHE A 69 7.65 2.43 12.37
C PHE A 69 6.67 3.56 12.70
N ALA A 70 5.67 3.29 13.54
CA ALA A 70 4.68 4.29 13.95
C ALA A 70 5.27 5.45 14.78
N LYS A 71 6.45 5.29 15.39
CA LYS A 71 7.08 6.31 16.22
C LYS A 71 8.10 7.15 15.49
N SER A 72 8.89 6.56 14.61
CA SER A 72 10.09 7.18 14.05
C SER A 72 10.18 7.12 12.53
N GLY A 73 9.24 6.47 11.84
CA GLY A 73 9.29 6.27 10.39
C GLY A 73 10.22 5.13 9.97
N GLY A 74 11.43 5.07 10.46
CA GLY A 74 12.37 3.97 10.22
C GLY A 74 12.00 2.71 10.99
N SER A 75 12.12 1.54 10.36
CA SER A 75 11.94 0.26 11.03
C SER A 75 12.73 -0.84 10.33
N PRO A 76 13.09 -1.93 11.05
CA PRO A 76 13.73 -3.09 10.42
C PRO A 76 12.94 -3.66 9.24
N ILE A 77 11.60 -3.53 9.24
CA ILE A 77 10.75 -3.94 8.12
C ILE A 77 10.98 -3.02 6.91
N SER A 78 11.05 -1.71 7.11
CA SER A 78 11.33 -0.77 6.01
C SER A 78 12.69 -1.06 5.37
N ASP A 79 13.72 -1.29 6.17
CA ASP A 79 15.07 -1.60 5.69
C ASP A 79 15.11 -2.92 4.94
N TRP A 80 14.42 -3.93 5.44
CA TRP A 80 14.30 -5.22 4.77
C TRP A 80 13.53 -5.10 3.43
N LEU A 81 12.44 -4.35 3.40
CA LEU A 81 11.67 -4.12 2.17
C LEU A 81 12.47 -3.33 1.12
N ARG A 82 13.30 -2.36 1.55
CA ARG A 82 14.23 -1.64 0.66
C ARG A 82 15.28 -2.59 0.08
N THR A 83 15.82 -3.47 0.91
CA THR A 83 16.77 -4.50 0.43
C THR A 83 16.08 -5.42 -0.57
N LEU A 84 14.87 -5.90 -0.27
CA LEU A 84 14.08 -6.72 -1.20
C LEU A 84 13.80 -5.98 -2.52
N ALA A 85 13.47 -4.68 -2.48
CA ALA A 85 13.24 -3.89 -3.68
C ALA A 85 14.48 -3.82 -4.58
N ARG A 86 15.66 -3.68 -3.98
CA ARG A 86 16.94 -3.68 -4.71
C ARG A 86 17.21 -5.04 -5.34
N GLU A 87 17.04 -6.12 -4.61
CA GLU A 87 17.22 -7.50 -5.12
C GLU A 87 16.23 -7.80 -6.27
N VAL A 88 14.97 -7.37 -6.13
CA VAL A 88 13.96 -7.50 -7.18
C VAL A 88 14.35 -6.70 -8.42
N HIS A 89 14.91 -5.49 -8.26
CA HIS A 89 15.39 -4.71 -9.39
C HIS A 89 16.59 -5.39 -10.10
N GLU A 90 17.53 -5.91 -9.33
CA GLU A 90 18.68 -6.66 -9.87
C GLU A 90 18.22 -7.91 -10.65
N GLU A 91 17.19 -8.61 -10.17
CA GLU A 91 16.64 -9.79 -10.84
C GLU A 91 15.80 -9.45 -12.08
N CYS A 92 14.98 -8.42 -12.01
CA CYS A 92 14.02 -8.09 -13.08
C CYS A 92 14.61 -7.13 -14.14
N GLY A 93 15.56 -6.27 -13.75
CA GLY A 93 16.07 -5.20 -14.59
C GLY A 93 15.05 -4.10 -14.85
N GLY A 94 15.23 -3.38 -15.96
CA GLY A 94 14.35 -2.28 -16.37
C GLY A 94 14.69 -0.95 -15.68
N PRO A 95 13.77 0.04 -15.75
CA PRO A 95 14.04 1.39 -15.23
C PRO A 95 14.01 1.44 -13.69
N GLY A 96 13.32 0.48 -13.06
CA GLY A 96 13.14 0.37 -11.61
C GLY A 96 12.07 -0.62 -11.26
N VAL A 97 11.63 -0.61 -10.01
CA VAL A 97 10.56 -1.46 -9.47
C VAL A 97 9.42 -0.63 -8.91
N GLY A 98 8.24 -1.24 -8.82
CA GLY A 98 7.09 -0.68 -8.16
C GLY A 98 6.91 -1.19 -6.73
N ALA A 99 6.23 -0.39 -5.89
CA ALA A 99 5.81 -0.79 -4.56
C ALA A 99 4.33 -0.45 -4.35
N VAL A 100 3.51 -1.45 -4.07
CA VAL A 100 2.08 -1.30 -3.74
C VAL A 100 1.87 -1.73 -2.30
N GLY A 101 1.31 -0.86 -1.48
CA GLY A 101 0.96 -1.15 -0.09
C GLY A 101 -0.51 -0.85 0.18
N LEU A 102 -1.15 -1.63 1.04
CA LEU A 102 -2.58 -1.56 1.33
C LEU A 102 -2.81 -1.42 2.84
N CYS A 103 -3.72 -0.55 3.25
CA CYS A 103 -4.05 -0.31 4.66
C CYS A 103 -2.79 0.07 5.47
N LEU A 104 -2.44 -0.72 6.47
CA LEU A 104 -1.23 -0.54 7.27
C LEU A 104 0.03 -0.48 6.41
N THR A 105 0.16 -1.36 5.41
CA THR A 105 1.31 -1.40 4.52
C THR A 105 1.30 -0.30 3.46
N GLY A 106 0.20 0.42 3.29
CA GLY A 106 0.14 1.62 2.49
C GLY A 106 1.18 2.67 2.91
N ASN A 107 1.49 2.73 4.22
CA ASN A 107 2.55 3.61 4.71
C ASN A 107 3.96 3.12 4.31
N PHE A 108 4.13 1.82 4.08
CA PHE A 108 5.41 1.30 3.59
C PHE A 108 5.65 1.60 2.12
N ALA A 109 4.62 1.89 1.32
CA ALA A 109 4.80 2.16 -0.11
C ALA A 109 5.79 3.30 -0.36
N TRP A 110 5.61 4.46 0.30
CA TRP A 110 6.56 5.57 0.19
C TRP A 110 7.80 5.41 1.07
N SER A 111 7.71 4.72 2.21
CA SER A 111 8.90 4.42 3.02
C SER A 111 9.89 3.53 2.25
N VAL A 112 9.39 2.55 1.50
CA VAL A 112 10.22 1.72 0.61
C VAL A 112 10.74 2.54 -0.58
N ALA A 113 9.97 3.51 -1.05
CA ALA A 113 10.36 4.39 -2.14
C ALA A 113 11.52 5.37 -1.82
N VAL A 114 12.02 5.38 -0.59
CA VAL A 114 13.33 5.98 -0.26
C VAL A 114 14.48 5.22 -0.97
N GLU A 115 14.33 3.93 -1.23
CA GLU A 115 15.25 3.13 -2.03
C GLU A 115 15.23 3.58 -3.51
N PRO A 116 16.39 3.97 -4.09
CA PRO A 116 16.46 4.50 -5.44
C PRO A 116 15.92 3.61 -6.55
N SER A 117 15.93 2.31 -6.38
CA SER A 117 15.38 1.36 -7.35
C SER A 117 13.84 1.41 -7.46
N VAL A 118 13.15 1.94 -6.44
CA VAL A 118 11.68 2.11 -6.48
C VAL A 118 11.34 3.44 -7.15
N ILE A 119 10.66 3.41 -8.28
CA ILE A 119 10.31 4.60 -9.07
C ILE A 119 8.81 4.85 -9.19
N ALA A 120 7.99 3.89 -8.78
CA ALA A 120 6.55 4.00 -8.73
C ALA A 120 6.03 3.42 -7.41
N ALA A 121 5.27 4.20 -6.63
CA ALA A 121 4.69 3.73 -5.39
C ALA A 121 3.18 3.95 -5.38
N VAL A 122 2.42 2.96 -4.91
CA VAL A 122 0.97 3.04 -4.75
C VAL A 122 0.59 2.76 -3.30
N ALA A 123 -0.11 3.70 -2.68
CA ALA A 123 -0.62 3.59 -1.33
C ALA A 123 -2.14 3.52 -1.32
N GLY A 124 -2.66 2.31 -1.18
CA GLY A 124 -4.09 2.10 -0.95
C GLY A 124 -4.43 2.33 0.54
N GLU A 125 -5.35 3.26 0.80
CA GLU A 125 -5.90 3.61 2.12
C GLU A 125 -4.89 3.52 3.29
N PRO A 126 -3.76 4.25 3.24
CA PRO A 126 -2.70 4.14 4.24
C PRO A 126 -3.22 4.44 5.64
N ALA A 127 -3.34 3.40 6.47
CA ALA A 127 -3.85 3.47 7.83
C ALA A 127 -2.73 3.56 8.85
N LEU A 128 -3.03 4.06 10.04
CA LEU A 128 -2.11 4.24 11.18
C LEU A 128 -1.07 5.38 11.03
N PRO A 129 -0.66 5.92 12.19
CA PRO A 129 -1.28 5.74 13.49
C PRO A 129 -2.58 6.52 13.57
N PHE A 130 -3.55 5.98 14.29
CA PHE A 130 -4.87 6.62 14.42
C PHE A 130 -4.84 7.98 15.15
N ASN A 131 -3.80 8.22 15.98
CA ASN A 131 -3.64 9.43 16.76
C ASN A 131 -2.82 10.53 16.07
N ALA A 132 -2.29 10.28 14.87
CA ALA A 132 -1.49 11.22 14.10
C ALA A 132 -1.96 11.24 12.63
N ALA A 133 -3.13 11.80 12.39
CA ALA A 133 -3.84 11.74 11.11
C ALA A 133 -3.03 12.26 9.91
N GLY A 134 -2.17 13.26 10.12
CA GLY A 134 -1.28 13.84 9.10
C GLY A 134 0.13 13.23 9.07
N SER A 135 0.44 12.22 9.89
CA SER A 135 1.77 11.61 9.87
C SER A 135 1.98 10.76 8.62
N ILE A 136 3.12 10.92 7.97
CA ILE A 136 3.56 10.11 6.83
C ILE A 136 4.59 9.04 7.22
N HIS A 137 4.92 8.92 8.50
CA HIS A 137 5.82 7.89 9.03
C HIS A 137 7.19 7.80 8.34
N LEU A 138 7.77 8.92 8.04
CA LEU A 138 9.16 9.07 7.63
C LEU A 138 9.91 9.79 8.72
N ASP A 139 11.16 9.44 8.96
CA ASP A 139 12.05 10.31 9.72
C ASP A 139 12.48 11.51 8.87
N PRO A 140 13.08 12.55 9.44
CA PRO A 140 13.45 13.75 8.71
C PRO A 140 14.39 13.49 7.52
N ASP A 141 15.35 12.58 7.67
CA ASP A 141 16.33 12.25 6.63
C ASP A 141 15.65 11.47 5.48
N GLU A 142 14.75 10.56 5.81
CA GLU A 142 13.92 9.82 4.84
C GLU A 142 12.98 10.77 4.08
N ALA A 143 12.34 11.70 4.78
CA ALA A 143 11.46 12.69 4.16
C ALA A 143 12.23 13.61 3.21
N GLU A 144 13.42 14.07 3.62
CA GLU A 144 14.30 14.86 2.76
C GLU A 144 14.73 14.06 1.54
N ALA A 145 15.21 12.83 1.72
CA ALA A 145 15.62 11.96 0.63
C ALA A 145 14.46 11.73 -0.36
N LEU A 146 13.25 11.47 0.12
CA LEU A 146 12.08 11.27 -0.72
C LEU A 146 11.67 12.54 -1.46
N SER A 147 11.78 13.70 -0.83
CA SER A 147 11.44 15.00 -1.44
C SER A 147 12.33 15.34 -2.64
N GLN A 148 13.58 14.87 -2.63
CA GLN A 148 14.58 15.11 -3.67
C GLN A 148 14.52 14.10 -4.84
N ARG A 149 13.64 13.07 -4.75
CA ARG A 149 13.52 12.00 -5.77
C ARG A 149 12.74 12.47 -7.00
N GLU A 150 13.38 13.02 -8.01
CA GLU A 150 12.75 13.50 -9.25
C GLU A 150 12.13 12.38 -10.12
N ASN A 151 12.69 11.19 -10.05
CA ASN A 151 12.27 10.04 -10.85
C ASN A 151 11.21 9.16 -10.15
N LEU A 152 10.73 9.55 -8.97
CA LEU A 152 9.70 8.84 -8.24
C LEU A 152 8.35 9.50 -8.47
N GLU A 153 7.32 8.69 -8.73
CA GLU A 153 5.93 9.11 -8.61
C GLU A 153 5.16 8.22 -7.65
N VAL A 154 4.19 8.82 -7.00
CA VAL A 154 3.36 8.17 -5.99
C VAL A 154 1.88 8.35 -6.35
N MET A 155 1.11 7.27 -6.28
CA MET A 155 -0.34 7.33 -6.31
C MET A 155 -0.91 6.95 -4.95
N ALA A 156 -1.83 7.74 -4.42
CA ALA A 156 -2.49 7.47 -3.15
C ALA A 156 -4.01 7.40 -3.33
N LEU A 157 -4.64 6.37 -2.76
CA LEU A 157 -6.07 6.13 -2.86
C LEU A 157 -6.73 6.06 -1.49
N ARG A 158 -7.96 6.56 -1.36
CA ARG A 158 -8.81 6.38 -0.18
C ARG A 158 -10.27 6.62 -0.50
N PHE A 159 -11.16 6.18 0.35
CA PHE A 159 -12.52 6.71 0.41
C PHE A 159 -12.56 8.03 1.20
N ASP A 160 -13.50 8.90 0.88
CA ASP A 160 -13.58 10.23 1.53
C ASP A 160 -13.87 10.13 3.04
N GLY A 161 -14.81 9.29 3.45
CA GLY A 161 -15.18 9.04 4.84
C GLY A 161 -14.36 7.96 5.55
N ASP A 162 -13.22 7.50 4.99
CA ASP A 162 -12.41 6.49 5.65
C ASP A 162 -11.98 6.91 7.06
N PRO A 163 -12.38 6.17 8.12
CA PRO A 163 -12.05 6.52 9.49
C PRO A 163 -10.55 6.33 9.81
N SER A 164 -9.84 5.50 9.05
CA SER A 164 -8.45 5.09 9.29
C SER A 164 -7.45 5.86 8.43
N CYS A 165 -7.89 6.37 7.28
CA CYS A 165 -7.08 7.14 6.34
C CYS A 165 -7.66 8.54 6.14
N LYS A 166 -7.15 9.53 6.88
CA LYS A 166 -7.68 10.89 6.88
C LYS A 166 -7.08 11.75 5.76
N ALA A 167 -7.86 12.73 5.28
CA ALA A 167 -7.41 13.72 4.29
C ALA A 167 -6.11 14.44 4.69
N ALA A 168 -5.89 14.68 5.99
CA ALA A 168 -4.67 15.32 6.48
C ALA A 168 -3.38 14.55 6.11
N ARG A 169 -3.44 13.23 5.91
CA ARG A 169 -2.29 12.45 5.45
C ARG A 169 -1.98 12.70 3.98
N PHE A 170 -3.03 12.82 3.16
CA PHE A 170 -2.87 13.15 1.74
C PHE A 170 -2.32 14.58 1.57
N ALA A 171 -2.80 15.53 2.38
CA ALA A 171 -2.24 16.89 2.39
C ALA A 171 -0.74 16.88 2.75
N ALA A 172 -0.33 16.10 3.76
CA ALA A 172 1.08 15.98 4.12
C ALA A 172 1.94 15.30 3.03
N LEU A 173 1.39 14.35 2.28
CA LEU A 173 2.05 13.78 1.10
C LEU A 173 2.16 14.78 -0.03
N GLU A 174 1.12 15.58 -0.26
CA GLU A 174 1.11 16.65 -1.27
C GLU A 174 2.15 17.72 -0.96
N ASP A 175 2.25 18.13 0.31
CA ASP A 175 3.30 19.06 0.78
C ASP A 175 4.71 18.51 0.53
N LEU A 176 4.90 17.19 0.66
CA LEU A 176 6.21 16.53 0.47
C LEU A 176 6.56 16.29 -1.00
N LEU A 177 5.60 15.83 -1.80
CA LEU A 177 5.83 15.30 -3.14
C LEU A 177 5.44 16.26 -4.27
N GLY A 178 4.54 17.21 -4.00
CA GLY A 178 4.04 18.15 -5.01
C GLY A 178 3.43 17.42 -6.21
N ASP A 179 3.79 17.82 -7.42
CA ASP A 179 3.27 17.29 -8.69
C ASP A 179 3.59 15.79 -8.93
N ARG A 180 4.43 15.19 -8.09
CA ARG A 180 4.75 13.76 -8.15
C ARG A 180 3.74 12.88 -7.42
N LEU A 181 2.72 13.48 -6.79
CA LEU A 181 1.63 12.77 -6.14
C LEU A 181 0.36 12.81 -7.00
N GLU A 182 -0.13 11.64 -7.37
CA GLU A 182 -1.49 11.49 -7.87
C GLU A 182 -2.41 10.99 -6.74
N THR A 183 -3.60 11.58 -6.61
CA THR A 183 -4.57 11.14 -5.60
C THR A 183 -5.87 10.66 -6.23
N ARG A 184 -6.48 9.65 -5.60
CA ARG A 184 -7.83 9.16 -5.93
C ARG A 184 -8.65 9.11 -4.65
N VAL A 185 -9.57 10.04 -4.50
CA VAL A 185 -10.53 10.07 -3.38
C VAL A 185 -11.88 9.64 -3.90
N LEU A 186 -12.37 8.50 -3.42
CA LEU A 186 -13.62 7.90 -3.88
C LEU A 186 -14.76 8.27 -2.92
N PRO A 187 -15.98 8.46 -3.44
CA PRO A 187 -17.14 8.65 -2.57
C PRO A 187 -17.46 7.36 -1.80
N ASP A 188 -17.89 7.48 -0.56
CA ASP A 188 -18.20 6.33 0.31
C ASP A 188 -19.27 5.39 -0.28
N ALA A 189 -20.19 5.96 -1.07
CA ALA A 189 -21.22 5.20 -1.77
C ALA A 189 -20.67 4.21 -2.83
N ALA A 190 -19.42 4.40 -3.27
CA ALA A 190 -18.77 3.50 -4.22
C ALA A 190 -18.22 2.22 -3.58
N LYS A 191 -18.24 2.12 -2.27
CA LYS A 191 -17.82 0.96 -1.51
C LYS A 191 -18.69 -0.26 -1.80
N ASN A 192 -18.07 -1.45 -1.90
CA ASN A 192 -18.80 -2.71 -1.96
C ASN A 192 -19.70 -2.88 -0.70
N PRO A 193 -21.04 -3.01 -0.86
CA PRO A 193 -21.95 -3.20 0.26
C PRO A 193 -21.65 -4.46 1.10
N GLN A 194 -21.04 -5.49 0.47
CA GLN A 194 -20.64 -6.74 1.11
C GLN A 194 -19.20 -6.69 1.67
N GLY A 195 -18.51 -5.56 1.48
CA GLY A 195 -17.14 -5.34 1.93
C GLY A 195 -17.01 -5.06 3.43
N ASN A 196 -16.17 -4.10 3.77
CA ASN A 196 -15.99 -3.69 5.17
C ASN A 196 -17.23 -2.97 5.74
N PRO A 197 -17.44 -2.91 7.06
CA PRO A 197 -18.53 -2.14 7.67
C PRO A 197 -18.44 -0.64 7.39
N PHE A 198 -17.22 -0.12 7.19
CA PHE A 198 -16.92 1.27 6.84
C PHE A 198 -16.06 1.30 5.57
N PRO A 199 -16.09 2.39 4.79
CA PRO A 199 -15.29 2.50 3.58
C PRO A 199 -13.80 2.51 3.92
N HIS A 200 -13.00 1.60 3.30
CA HIS A 200 -11.58 1.50 3.57
C HIS A 200 -10.81 0.85 2.41
N ALA A 201 -10.95 -0.45 2.17
CA ALA A 201 -10.10 -1.26 1.31
C ALA A 201 -10.43 -1.09 -0.20
N VAL A 202 -9.97 0.03 -0.78
CA VAL A 202 -10.33 0.46 -2.16
C VAL A 202 -10.02 -0.59 -3.22
N LEU A 203 -8.86 -1.24 -3.14
CA LEU A 203 -8.36 -2.15 -4.19
C LEU A 203 -8.67 -3.62 -3.91
N THR A 204 -9.23 -3.93 -2.75
CA THR A 204 -9.46 -5.30 -2.29
C THR A 204 -10.91 -5.52 -1.89
N LYS A 205 -11.22 -5.50 -0.61
CA LYS A 205 -12.50 -5.94 -0.06
C LYS A 205 -13.67 -5.03 -0.41
N ASP A 206 -13.41 -3.72 -0.52
CA ASP A 206 -14.45 -2.75 -0.87
C ASP A 206 -14.53 -2.47 -2.38
N LEU A 207 -13.75 -3.18 -3.20
CA LEU A 207 -13.78 -3.11 -4.65
C LEU A 207 -15.00 -3.87 -5.20
N ILE A 208 -15.74 -3.21 -6.09
CA ILE A 208 -16.80 -3.82 -6.93
C ILE A 208 -16.20 -4.04 -8.31
N ALA A 209 -16.00 -5.30 -8.70
CA ALA A 209 -15.36 -5.69 -9.96
C ALA A 209 -16.36 -5.72 -11.13
N GLU A 210 -17.09 -4.63 -11.33
CA GLU A 210 -18.08 -4.44 -12.40
C GLU A 210 -17.76 -3.17 -13.18
N ASP A 211 -17.96 -3.19 -14.49
CA ASP A 211 -17.69 -2.04 -15.36
C ASP A 211 -18.51 -0.81 -14.95
N GLY A 212 -17.84 0.34 -14.93
CA GLY A 212 -18.43 1.61 -14.51
C GLY A 212 -18.45 1.85 -13.00
N GLN A 213 -17.96 0.90 -12.20
CA GLN A 213 -17.83 1.10 -10.76
C GLN A 213 -16.57 1.91 -10.42
N PRO A 214 -16.67 2.97 -9.59
CA PRO A 214 -15.53 3.83 -9.30
C PRO A 214 -14.32 3.11 -8.70
N THR A 215 -14.55 2.06 -7.91
CA THR A 215 -13.46 1.26 -7.33
C THR A 215 -12.74 0.40 -8.37
N LEU A 216 -13.44 -0.11 -9.40
CA LEU A 216 -12.79 -0.79 -10.52
C LEU A 216 -11.99 0.19 -11.38
N GLU A 217 -12.53 1.37 -11.64
CA GLU A 217 -11.79 2.41 -12.38
C GLU A 217 -10.53 2.85 -11.61
N ALA A 218 -10.61 3.00 -10.28
CA ALA A 218 -9.43 3.26 -9.47
C ALA A 218 -8.37 2.15 -9.57
N ALA A 219 -8.78 0.88 -9.61
CA ALA A 219 -7.86 -0.23 -9.83
C ALA A 219 -7.24 -0.20 -11.25
N ARG A 220 -8.01 0.18 -12.28
CA ARG A 220 -7.51 0.40 -13.65
C ARG A 220 -6.50 1.56 -13.71
N ASP A 221 -6.77 2.65 -13.00
CA ASP A 221 -5.84 3.78 -12.88
C ASP A 221 -4.51 3.33 -12.25
N VAL A 222 -4.55 2.50 -11.20
CA VAL A 222 -3.33 1.91 -10.60
C VAL A 222 -2.55 1.08 -11.61
N LEU A 223 -3.22 0.21 -12.36
CA LEU A 223 -2.57 -0.60 -13.40
C LEU A 223 -1.94 0.27 -14.49
N ALA A 224 -2.66 1.29 -14.95
CA ALA A 224 -2.17 2.23 -15.95
C ALA A 224 -0.97 3.04 -15.45
N PHE A 225 -1.05 3.57 -14.21
CA PHE A 225 0.03 4.28 -13.55
C PHE A 225 1.31 3.45 -13.48
N LEU A 226 1.21 2.20 -12.98
CA LEU A 226 2.35 1.30 -12.87
C LEU A 226 2.91 0.93 -14.25
N SER A 227 2.05 0.63 -15.23
CA SER A 227 2.47 0.26 -16.59
C SER A 227 3.13 1.41 -17.36
N TYR A 228 2.79 2.66 -17.03
CA TYR A 228 3.42 3.83 -17.65
C TYR A 228 4.81 4.09 -17.08
N ARG A 229 5.06 3.71 -15.83
CA ARG A 229 6.31 4.02 -15.10
C ARG A 229 7.34 2.90 -15.16
N LEU A 230 6.92 1.67 -15.25
CA LEU A 230 7.75 0.47 -15.20
C LEU A 230 7.85 -0.24 -16.55
#